data_b824027b3a0c50129355313a3c9d2ede
#
_entry.id   b824027b3a0c50129355313a3c9d2ede
#
_cell.length_a   1.000
_cell.length_b   1.000
_cell.length_c   1.000
_cell.angle_alpha   90.00
_cell.angle_beta   90.00
_cell.angle_gamma   90.00
#
_symmetry.space_group_name_H-M   'P 1'
#
loop_
_entity.id
_entity.type
_entity.pdbx_description
1 polymer ?
#
loop_
_entity_poly.entity_id
_entity_poly.type
_entity_poly.pdbx_seq_one_letter_code
_entity_poly.pdbx_strand_id
1 'polypeptide(L)'
;MIKADTLLKMIQDAINSNNYALAVQLTQQLYAFYKETLGENHSDTLNTLDDLSNYCDELGDYNQAIQCGLQVYEISKQVLGLPHQDTLARLNNLAAYYAHAGDHHQAIGLFLRAYNTEKEILGKYQSYTLQ
;
A
#
# COMPACT_ATOMS: atom_id res chain seq x y z
N MET A 1 -11.83 22.89 -10.71
CA MET A 1 -11.29 21.53 -10.52
C MET A 1 -9.78 21.61 -10.31
N ILE A 2 -9.29 21.02 -9.24
CA ILE A 2 -7.86 21.05 -8.94
C ILE A 2 -7.17 19.97 -9.80
N LYS A 3 -6.08 20.34 -10.47
CA LYS A 3 -5.32 19.41 -11.30
C LYS A 3 -4.52 18.44 -10.43
N ALA A 4 -4.22 17.25 -10.98
CA ALA A 4 -3.45 16.22 -10.28
C ALA A 4 -2.11 16.75 -9.78
N ASP A 5 -1.39 17.51 -10.60
CA ASP A 5 -0.09 18.08 -10.23
C ASP A 5 -0.19 19.00 -9.01
N THR A 6 -1.27 19.79 -8.94
CA THR A 6 -1.52 20.67 -7.81
C THR A 6 -1.82 19.87 -6.56
N LEU A 7 -2.64 18.81 -6.68
CA LEU A 7 -2.93 17.91 -5.56
C LEU A 7 -1.66 17.24 -5.04
N LEU A 8 -0.80 16.76 -5.94
CA LEU A 8 0.47 16.13 -5.56
C LEU A 8 1.35 17.08 -4.75
N LYS A 9 1.45 18.33 -5.19
CA LYS A 9 2.23 19.35 -4.48
C LYS A 9 1.64 19.66 -3.11
N MET A 10 0.33 19.79 -3.04
CA MET A 10 -0.38 20.06 -1.77
C MET A 10 -0.21 18.90 -0.79
N ILE A 11 -0.27 17.67 -1.28
CA ILE A 11 -0.02 16.47 -0.47
C ILE A 11 1.40 16.49 0.09
N GLN A 12 2.39 16.79 -0.76
CA GLN A 12 3.79 16.85 -0.32
C GLN A 12 3.98 17.92 0.75
N ASP A 13 3.37 19.09 0.58
CA ASP A 13 3.44 20.18 1.57
C ASP A 13 2.80 19.76 2.89
N ALA A 14 1.66 19.05 2.83
CA ALA A 14 0.98 18.55 4.02
C ALA A 14 1.86 17.54 4.78
N ILE A 15 2.50 16.62 4.06
CA ILE A 15 3.41 15.63 4.66
C ILE A 15 4.60 16.32 5.32
N ASN A 16 5.20 17.30 4.62
CA ASN A 16 6.36 18.05 5.15
C ASN A 16 6.01 18.80 6.42
N SER A 17 4.73 19.16 6.60
CA SER A 17 4.23 19.85 7.79
C SER A 17 3.66 18.87 8.84
N ASN A 18 3.80 17.57 8.63
CA ASN A 18 3.20 16.50 9.47
C ASN A 18 1.68 16.62 9.59
N ASN A 19 1.03 17.21 8.58
CA ASN A 19 -0.43 17.35 8.56
C ASN A 19 -1.04 16.18 7.81
N TYR A 20 -1.08 15.00 8.46
CA TYR A 20 -1.59 13.78 7.83
C TYR A 20 -3.10 13.81 7.65
N ALA A 21 -3.84 14.55 8.48
CA ALA A 21 -5.28 14.72 8.26
C ALA A 21 -5.56 15.37 6.91
N LEU A 22 -4.82 16.43 6.58
CA LEU A 22 -4.93 17.09 5.28
C LEU A 22 -4.41 16.19 4.16
N ALA A 23 -3.29 15.50 4.39
CA ALA A 23 -2.73 14.57 3.40
C ALA A 23 -3.74 13.49 3.03
N VAL A 24 -4.46 12.92 4.00
CA VAL A 24 -5.51 11.93 3.75
C VAL A 24 -6.61 12.50 2.86
N GLN A 25 -7.12 13.69 3.19
CA GLN A 25 -8.19 14.32 2.42
C GLN A 25 -7.78 14.57 0.96
N LEU A 26 -6.59 15.11 0.76
CA LEU A 26 -6.07 15.41 -0.57
C LEU A 26 -5.79 14.14 -1.37
N THR A 27 -5.24 13.12 -0.72
CA THR A 27 -4.93 11.85 -1.36
C THR A 27 -6.20 11.10 -1.75
N GLN A 28 -7.28 11.21 -0.96
CA GLN A 28 -8.59 10.67 -1.34
C GLN A 28 -9.10 11.28 -2.65
N GLN A 29 -8.94 12.60 -2.80
CA GLN A 29 -9.32 13.30 -4.03
C GLN A 29 -8.48 12.82 -5.22
N LEU A 30 -7.17 12.69 -5.03
CA LEU A 30 -6.27 12.22 -6.07
C LEU A 30 -6.58 10.77 -6.47
N TYR A 31 -6.84 9.92 -5.50
CA TYR A 31 -7.22 8.53 -5.76
C TYR A 31 -8.50 8.45 -6.60
N ALA A 32 -9.53 9.20 -6.22
CA ALA A 32 -10.79 9.24 -6.97
C ALA A 32 -10.56 9.69 -8.41
N PHE A 33 -9.72 10.70 -8.61
CA PHE A 33 -9.36 11.20 -9.93
C PHE A 33 -8.67 10.14 -10.78
N TYR A 34 -7.65 9.48 -10.24
CA TYR A 34 -6.94 8.43 -10.98
C TYR A 34 -7.80 7.20 -11.25
N LYS A 35 -8.65 6.83 -10.29
CA LYS A 35 -9.57 5.71 -10.47
C LYS A 35 -10.51 5.95 -11.64
N GLU A 36 -11.04 7.18 -11.75
CA GLU A 36 -11.95 7.58 -12.83
C GLU A 36 -11.23 7.70 -14.17
N THR A 37 -10.02 8.28 -14.20
CA THR A 37 -9.33 8.61 -15.45
C THR A 37 -8.42 7.50 -15.96
N LEU A 38 -7.77 6.74 -15.07
CA LEU A 38 -6.79 5.73 -15.43
C LEU A 38 -7.28 4.30 -15.14
N GLY A 39 -8.30 4.16 -14.31
CA GLY A 39 -8.81 2.86 -13.91
C GLY A 39 -8.21 2.36 -12.60
N GLU A 40 -8.90 1.42 -11.99
CA GLU A 40 -8.58 0.88 -10.67
C GLU A 40 -7.24 0.13 -10.64
N ASN A 41 -6.87 -0.50 -11.76
CA ASN A 41 -5.68 -1.35 -11.83
C ASN A 41 -4.42 -0.62 -12.30
N HIS A 42 -4.53 0.66 -12.67
CA HIS A 42 -3.38 1.44 -13.13
C HIS A 42 -2.37 1.65 -12.00
N SER A 43 -1.08 1.61 -12.32
CA SER A 43 -0.02 1.75 -11.32
C SER A 43 -0.13 3.04 -10.50
N ASP A 44 -0.47 4.16 -11.14
CA ASP A 44 -0.62 5.44 -10.42
C ASP A 44 -1.80 5.39 -9.44
N THR A 45 -2.89 4.74 -9.84
CA THR A 45 -4.06 4.56 -8.97
C THR A 45 -3.71 3.69 -7.76
N LEU A 46 -3.00 2.59 -8.00
CA LEU A 46 -2.58 1.68 -6.94
C LEU A 46 -1.58 2.32 -5.98
N ASN A 47 -0.61 3.07 -6.52
CA ASN A 47 0.38 3.78 -5.69
C ASN A 47 -0.31 4.83 -4.82
N THR A 48 -1.32 5.53 -5.36
CA THR A 48 -2.06 6.53 -4.60
C THR A 48 -2.88 5.90 -3.47
N LEU A 49 -3.49 4.73 -3.74
CA LEU A 49 -4.22 4.00 -2.71
C LEU A 49 -3.29 3.50 -1.61
N ASP A 50 -2.09 3.05 -1.99
CA ASP A 50 -1.05 2.63 -1.04
C ASP A 50 -0.62 3.82 -0.16
N ASP A 51 -0.38 4.98 -0.78
CA ASP A 51 -0.05 6.21 -0.06
C ASP A 51 -1.17 6.58 0.92
N LEU A 52 -2.42 6.47 0.48
CA LEU A 52 -3.58 6.77 1.33
C LEU A 52 -3.58 5.89 2.58
N SER A 53 -3.33 4.58 2.41
CA SER A 53 -3.28 3.68 3.55
C SER A 53 -2.14 4.05 4.52
N ASN A 54 -0.97 4.42 3.99
CA ASN A 54 0.17 4.85 4.81
C ASN A 54 -0.15 6.12 5.60
N TYR A 55 -0.81 7.09 4.97
CA TYR A 55 -1.14 8.35 5.64
C TYR A 55 -2.23 8.14 6.71
N CYS A 56 -3.18 7.24 6.47
CA CYS A 56 -4.15 6.86 7.49
C CYS A 56 -3.47 6.21 8.70
N ASP A 57 -2.49 5.35 8.46
CA ASP A 57 -1.70 4.72 9.53
C ASP A 57 -0.94 5.78 10.34
N GLU A 58 -0.28 6.72 9.67
CA GLU A 58 0.43 7.81 10.33
C GLU A 58 -0.51 8.70 11.15
N LEU A 59 -1.73 8.89 10.66
CA LEU A 59 -2.76 9.66 11.37
C LEU A 59 -3.31 8.90 12.59
N GLY A 60 -3.11 7.60 12.66
CA GLY A 60 -3.68 6.76 13.71
C GLY A 60 -5.04 6.18 13.37
N ASP A 61 -5.54 6.39 12.16
CA ASP A 61 -6.78 5.79 11.68
C ASP A 61 -6.47 4.41 11.10
N TYR A 62 -6.24 3.47 12.01
CA TYR A 62 -5.80 2.12 11.63
C TYR A 62 -6.87 1.33 10.89
N ASN A 63 -8.14 1.54 11.22
CA ASN A 63 -9.23 0.87 10.53
C ASN A 63 -9.25 1.23 9.04
N GLN A 64 -9.12 2.51 8.72
CA GLN A 64 -9.08 2.95 7.33
C GLN A 64 -7.79 2.53 6.64
N ALA A 65 -6.65 2.55 7.35
CA ALA A 65 -5.38 2.06 6.82
C ALA A 65 -5.49 0.58 6.42
N ILE A 66 -6.13 -0.24 7.26
CA ILE A 66 -6.35 -1.66 6.98
C ILE A 66 -7.27 -1.84 5.77
N GLN A 67 -8.38 -1.10 5.68
CA GLN A 67 -9.31 -1.21 4.55
C GLN A 67 -8.62 -0.88 3.23
N CYS A 68 -7.91 0.24 3.17
CA CYS A 68 -7.16 0.64 1.97
C CYS A 68 -6.02 -0.33 1.67
N GLY A 69 -5.32 -0.78 2.71
CA GLY A 69 -4.22 -1.73 2.59
C GLY A 69 -4.68 -3.08 2.05
N LEU A 70 -5.82 -3.59 2.51
CA LEU A 70 -6.43 -4.82 1.98
C LEU A 70 -6.77 -4.66 0.51
N GLN A 71 -7.40 -3.54 0.15
CA GLN A 71 -7.81 -3.28 -1.23
C GLN A 71 -6.62 -3.23 -2.16
N VAL A 72 -5.57 -2.47 -1.82
CA VAL A 72 -4.39 -2.33 -2.69
C VAL A 72 -3.62 -3.65 -2.78
N TYR A 73 -3.54 -4.40 -1.68
CA TYR A 73 -2.91 -5.71 -1.69
C TYR A 73 -3.64 -6.70 -2.60
N GLU A 74 -4.97 -6.80 -2.47
CA GLU A 74 -5.76 -7.73 -3.27
C GLU A 74 -5.68 -7.41 -4.77
N ILE A 75 -5.76 -6.13 -5.15
CA ILE A 75 -5.63 -5.73 -6.55
C ILE A 75 -4.21 -6.04 -7.05
N SER A 76 -3.19 -5.74 -6.25
CA SER A 76 -1.80 -6.01 -6.62
C SER A 76 -1.56 -7.50 -6.84
N LYS A 77 -2.14 -8.34 -5.98
CA LYS A 77 -2.03 -9.78 -6.11
C LYS A 77 -2.64 -10.28 -7.42
N GLN A 78 -3.79 -9.72 -7.81
CA GLN A 78 -4.46 -10.07 -9.07
C GLN A 78 -3.69 -9.58 -10.31
N VAL A 79 -3.15 -8.36 -10.24
CA VAL A 79 -2.51 -7.71 -11.39
C VAL A 79 -1.04 -8.15 -11.55
N LEU A 80 -0.30 -8.22 -10.44
CA LEU A 80 1.14 -8.45 -10.44
C LEU A 80 1.54 -9.84 -9.93
N GLY A 81 0.66 -10.51 -9.20
CA GLY A 81 0.97 -11.76 -8.54
C GLY A 81 1.60 -11.57 -7.17
N LEU A 82 1.49 -12.59 -6.33
CA LEU A 82 2.04 -12.55 -4.97
C LEU A 82 3.57 -12.46 -4.93
N PRO A 83 4.32 -13.15 -5.82
CA PRO A 83 5.79 -13.06 -5.78
C PRO A 83 6.36 -11.70 -6.16
N HIS A 84 5.56 -10.81 -6.76
CA HIS A 84 6.04 -9.51 -7.18
C HIS A 84 6.43 -8.64 -5.97
N GLN A 85 7.55 -7.91 -6.09
CA GLN A 85 8.08 -7.08 -5.01
C GLN A 85 7.06 -6.06 -4.49
N ASP A 86 6.30 -5.43 -5.39
CA ASP A 86 5.30 -4.44 -5.00
C ASP A 86 4.17 -5.07 -4.19
N THR A 87 3.72 -6.27 -4.59
CA THR A 87 2.69 -7.00 -3.86
C THR A 87 3.18 -7.39 -2.47
N LEU A 88 4.42 -7.88 -2.37
CA LEU A 88 5.03 -8.24 -1.08
C LEU A 88 5.18 -7.03 -0.16
N ALA A 89 5.58 -5.87 -0.72
CA ALA A 89 5.70 -4.64 0.04
C ALA A 89 4.34 -4.23 0.62
N ARG A 90 3.28 -4.35 -0.17
CA ARG A 90 1.91 -4.02 0.26
C ARG A 90 1.40 -5.00 1.30
N LEU A 91 1.77 -6.27 1.18
CA LEU A 91 1.45 -7.28 2.19
C LEU A 91 2.14 -6.97 3.52
N ASN A 92 3.42 -6.59 3.49
CA ASN A 92 4.16 -6.19 4.69
C ASN A 92 3.56 -4.93 5.33
N ASN A 93 3.16 -3.96 4.52
CA ASN A 93 2.50 -2.75 5.02
C ASN A 93 1.19 -3.08 5.71
N LEU A 94 0.38 -3.96 5.10
CA LEU A 94 -0.88 -4.40 5.68
C LEU A 94 -0.67 -5.07 7.04
N ALA A 95 0.34 -5.94 7.12
CA ALA A 95 0.70 -6.59 8.39
C ALA A 95 1.06 -5.55 9.46
N ALA A 96 1.81 -4.51 9.08
CA ALA A 96 2.17 -3.43 10.00
C ALA A 96 0.92 -2.66 10.47
N TYR A 97 -0.05 -2.41 9.61
CA TYR A 97 -1.29 -1.74 10.00
C TYR A 97 -2.07 -2.55 11.03
N TYR A 98 -2.15 -3.86 10.85
CA TYR A 98 -2.77 -4.74 11.84
C TYR A 98 -2.02 -4.70 13.17
N ALA A 99 -0.68 -4.70 13.13
CA ALA A 99 0.13 -4.61 14.34
C ALA A 99 -0.12 -3.30 15.09
N HIS A 100 -0.15 -2.18 14.37
CA HIS A 100 -0.42 -0.86 14.95
C HIS A 100 -1.83 -0.79 15.55
N ALA A 101 -2.79 -1.49 14.94
CA ALA A 101 -4.15 -1.58 15.46
C ALA A 101 -4.27 -2.50 16.68
N GLY A 102 -3.20 -3.22 17.03
CA GLY A 102 -3.20 -4.16 18.15
C GLY A 102 -3.62 -5.57 17.79
N ASP A 103 -3.91 -5.85 16.52
CA ASP A 103 -4.27 -7.19 16.05
C ASP A 103 -3.01 -7.95 15.66
N HIS A 104 -2.27 -8.38 16.67
CA HIS A 104 -0.97 -9.06 16.48
C HIS A 104 -1.13 -10.43 15.83
N HIS A 105 -2.24 -11.10 16.04
CA HIS A 105 -2.51 -12.40 15.44
C HIS A 105 -2.55 -12.32 13.91
N GLN A 106 -3.33 -11.36 13.39
CA GLN A 106 -3.40 -11.12 11.95
C GLN A 106 -2.06 -10.64 11.40
N ALA A 107 -1.38 -9.75 12.12
CA ALA A 107 -0.08 -9.22 11.71
C ALA A 107 0.93 -10.35 11.52
N ILE A 108 1.02 -11.27 12.48
CA ILE A 108 1.95 -12.39 12.41
C ILE A 108 1.64 -13.28 11.21
N GLY A 109 0.37 -13.59 10.97
CA GLY A 109 -0.05 -14.41 9.83
C GLY A 109 0.38 -13.81 8.50
N LEU A 110 0.22 -12.51 8.34
CA LEU A 110 0.57 -11.80 7.10
C LEU A 110 2.08 -11.67 6.93
N PHE A 111 2.83 -11.38 8.01
CA PHE A 111 4.29 -11.34 7.95
C PHE A 111 4.86 -12.72 7.61
N LEU A 112 4.30 -13.80 8.15
CA LEU A 112 4.73 -15.16 7.82
C LEU A 112 4.47 -15.49 6.35
N ARG A 113 3.33 -15.05 5.80
CA ARG A 113 3.02 -15.24 4.37
C ARG A 113 4.06 -14.54 3.50
N ALA A 114 4.39 -13.30 3.83
CA ALA A 114 5.41 -12.54 3.10
C ALA A 114 6.77 -13.22 3.21
N TYR A 115 7.17 -13.61 4.40
CA TYR A 115 8.45 -14.28 4.65
C TYR A 115 8.55 -15.59 3.87
N ASN A 116 7.52 -16.42 3.92
CA ASN A 116 7.53 -17.71 3.23
C ASN A 116 7.59 -17.53 1.72
N THR A 117 6.90 -16.52 1.18
CA THR A 117 6.95 -16.21 -0.26
C THR A 117 8.35 -15.77 -0.68
N GLU A 118 8.97 -14.88 0.09
CA GLU A 118 10.34 -14.44 -0.18
C GLU A 118 11.33 -15.59 -0.11
N LYS A 119 11.17 -16.47 0.87
CA LYS A 119 12.01 -17.65 1.04
C LYS A 119 11.89 -18.60 -0.17
N GLU A 120 10.70 -18.81 -0.69
CA GLU A 120 10.47 -19.62 -1.88
C GLU A 120 11.15 -19.01 -3.11
N ILE A 121 11.06 -17.69 -3.28
CA ILE A 121 11.72 -16.98 -4.37
C ILE A 121 13.22 -17.15 -4.30
N LEU A 122 13.82 -16.94 -3.12
CA LEU A 122 15.26 -17.11 -2.91
C LEU A 122 15.70 -18.56 -3.12
N GLY A 123 14.90 -19.53 -2.69
CA GLY A 123 15.17 -20.95 -2.90
C GLY A 123 15.22 -21.30 -4.38
N LYS A 124 14.27 -20.81 -5.16
CA LYS A 124 14.26 -21.01 -6.62
C LYS A 124 15.48 -20.38 -7.28
N TYR A 125 15.81 -19.15 -6.86
CA TYR A 125 16.98 -18.45 -7.40
C TYR A 125 18.27 -19.20 -7.12
N GLN A 126 18.47 -19.70 -5.91
CA GLN A 126 19.64 -20.49 -5.52
C GLN A 126 19.73 -21.77 -6.34
N SER A 127 18.59 -22.42 -6.59
CA SER A 127 18.54 -23.63 -7.40
C SER A 127 19.06 -23.39 -8.81
N TYR A 128 18.69 -22.26 -9.40
CA TYR A 128 19.19 -21.88 -10.73
C TYR A 128 20.69 -21.55 -10.72
N THR A 129 21.18 -20.90 -9.68
CA THR A 129 22.59 -20.48 -9.61
C THR A 129 23.54 -21.65 -9.31
N LEU A 130 23.06 -22.72 -8.69
CA LEU A 130 23.86 -23.90 -8.37
C LEU A 130 23.98 -24.90 -9.53
N GLN A 131 23.22 -24.72 -10.59
CA GLN A 131 23.33 -25.52 -11.81
C GLN A 131 24.37 -24.92 -12.75
#